data_d0679c974a3d3a70a97a4ac2ae2f7790
#
_entry.id   d0679c974a3d3a70a97a4ac2ae2f7790
#
_cell.length_a   1.000
_cell.length_b   1.000
_cell.length_c   1.000
_cell.angle_alpha   90.00
_cell.angle_beta   90.00
_cell.angle_gamma   90.00
#
_symmetry.space_group_name_H-M   'P 1'
#
loop_
_entity.id
_entity.type
_entity.pdbx_description
1 polymer ?
#
loop_
_entity_poly.entity_id
_entity_poly.type
_entity_poly.pdbx_seq_one_letter_code
_entity_poly.pdbx_strand_id
1 'polypeptide(L)' 'MASKFCGVHKKSGKWYATIRKDNVTHELGYWNTPEEAARAYDARAVELFQHNVRVNFPEDREHA' A
#
# COMPACT_ATOMS: atom_id res chain seq x y z
N MET A 1 16.76 -0.25 -4.11
CA MET A 1 16.01 -1.03 -5.08
C MET A 1 14.52 -0.99 -4.76
N ALA A 2 13.69 -0.85 -5.77
CA ALA A 2 12.25 -0.74 -5.54
C ALA A 2 11.66 -2.07 -5.09
N SER A 3 10.66 -2.00 -4.23
CA SER A 3 9.88 -3.15 -3.84
C SER A 3 9.04 -3.65 -5.02
N LYS A 4 8.67 -4.93 -4.99
CA LYS A 4 7.78 -5.47 -6.03
C LYS A 4 6.34 -5.03 -5.85
N PHE A 5 6.00 -4.43 -4.71
CA PHE A 5 4.65 -3.95 -4.42
C PHE A 5 4.56 -2.45 -4.63
N CYS A 6 3.42 -1.99 -5.14
CA CYS A 6 3.17 -0.58 -5.32
C CYS A 6 3.06 0.13 -3.97
N GLY A 7 3.71 1.29 -3.85
CA GLY A 7 3.60 2.11 -2.66
C GLY A 7 4.36 1.59 -1.46
N VAL A 8 5.13 0.51 -1.61
CA VAL A 8 5.88 -0.10 -0.52
C VAL A 8 7.35 0.22 -0.67
N HIS A 9 7.97 0.66 0.43
CA HIS A 9 9.36 1.08 0.45
C HIS A 9 10.06 0.47 1.66
N LYS A 10 11.38 0.35 1.57
CA LYS A 10 12.18 -0.16 2.68
C LYS A 10 13.04 0.94 3.26
N LYS A 11 13.10 1.00 4.57
CA LYS A 11 13.94 1.98 5.27
C LYS A 11 14.40 1.40 6.60
N SER A 12 15.72 1.36 6.79
CA SER A 12 16.35 0.93 8.05
C SER A 12 15.82 -0.42 8.55
N GLY A 13 15.68 -1.38 7.64
CA GLY A 13 15.24 -2.71 8.00
C GLY A 13 13.76 -2.88 8.19
N LYS A 14 12.99 -1.82 8.01
CA LYS A 14 11.53 -1.87 8.09
C LYS A 14 10.92 -1.53 6.74
N TRP A 15 9.68 -1.97 6.56
CA TRP A 15 8.93 -1.65 5.36
C TRP A 15 7.83 -0.67 5.71
N TYR A 16 7.59 0.29 4.82
CA TYR A 16 6.51 1.24 5.04
C TYR A 16 5.76 1.44 3.74
N ALA A 17 4.54 1.96 3.87
CA ALA A 17 3.69 2.19 2.71
C ALA A 17 3.29 3.66 2.66
N THR A 18 3.21 4.18 1.46
CA THR A 18 2.70 5.54 1.23
C THR A 18 1.72 5.49 0.07
N ILE A 19 0.74 6.39 0.12
CA ILE A 19 -0.20 6.55 -0.97
C ILE A 19 -0.41 8.04 -1.20
N ARG A 20 -0.52 8.43 -2.47
CA ARG A 20 -0.66 9.82 -2.83
C ARG A 20 -2.00 10.06 -3.51
N LYS A 21 -2.70 11.07 -3.05
CA LYS A 21 -3.95 11.50 -3.67
C LYS A 21 -4.08 13.00 -3.55
N ASP A 22 -4.44 13.66 -4.64
CA ASP A 22 -4.65 15.10 -4.68
C ASP A 22 -3.44 15.88 -4.19
N ASN A 23 -2.25 15.41 -4.56
CA ASN A 23 -0.96 16.01 -4.19
C ASN A 23 -0.65 15.89 -2.71
N VAL A 24 -1.38 15.04 -1.98
CA VAL A 24 -1.12 14.78 -0.57
C VAL A 24 -0.61 13.34 -0.42
N THR A 25 0.52 13.19 0.24
CA THR A 25 1.10 11.88 0.51
C THR A 25 0.70 11.43 1.91
N HIS A 26 0.12 10.24 1.99
CA HIS A 26 -0.30 9.66 3.25
C HIS A 26 0.67 8.54 3.63
N GLU A 27 1.25 8.62 4.81
CA GLU A 27 2.07 7.53 5.34
C GLU A 27 1.19 6.57 6.10
N LEU A 28 1.39 5.28 5.83
CA LEU A 28 0.49 4.25 6.35
C LEU A 28 1.12 3.40 7.45
N GLY A 29 2.33 3.81 7.90
CA GLY A 29 2.97 3.13 9.00
C GLY A 29 4.10 2.23 8.56
N TYR A 30 4.71 1.55 9.54
CA TYR A 30 5.86 0.68 9.31
C TYR A 30 5.53 -0.75 9.69
N TRP A 31 6.08 -1.69 8.92
CA TRP A 31 5.83 -3.12 9.14
C TRP A 31 7.13 -3.89 9.02
N ASN A 32 7.10 -5.14 9.45
CA ASN A 32 8.27 -6.01 9.41
C ASN A 32 8.45 -6.67 8.04
N THR A 33 7.39 -6.80 7.26
CA THR A 33 7.46 -7.45 5.96
C THR A 33 6.82 -6.55 4.90
N PRO A 34 7.26 -6.69 3.64
CA PRO A 34 6.66 -5.91 2.55
C PRO A 34 5.20 -6.28 2.29
N GLU A 35 4.84 -7.54 2.56
CA GLU A 35 3.46 -7.98 2.37
C GLU A 35 2.52 -7.24 3.30
N GLU A 36 2.92 -7.04 4.56
CA GLU A 36 2.11 -6.31 5.51
C GLU A 36 1.93 -4.85 5.05
N ALA A 37 3.01 -4.24 4.62
CA ALA A 37 2.94 -2.86 4.11
C ALA A 37 2.05 -2.77 2.87
N ALA A 38 2.15 -3.77 1.98
CA ALA A 38 1.33 -3.80 0.77
C ALA A 38 -0.15 -3.94 1.09
N ARG A 39 -0.50 -4.72 2.10
CA ARG A 39 -1.90 -4.86 2.51
C ARG A 39 -2.44 -3.55 3.08
N ALA A 40 -1.62 -2.83 3.82
CA ALA A 40 -1.99 -1.52 4.33
C ALA A 40 -2.23 -0.54 3.19
N TYR A 41 -1.35 -0.57 2.18
CA TYR A 41 -1.53 0.25 0.98
C TYR A 41 -2.86 -0.08 0.30
N ASP A 42 -3.12 -1.37 0.11
CA ASP A 42 -4.33 -1.79 -0.59
C ASP A 42 -5.59 -1.33 0.13
N ALA A 43 -5.63 -1.50 1.45
CA ALA A 43 -6.78 -1.09 2.24
C ALA A 43 -7.04 0.41 2.12
N ARG A 44 -5.96 1.19 2.18
CA ARG A 44 -6.10 2.64 2.08
C ARG A 44 -6.48 3.06 0.66
N ALA A 45 -5.92 2.39 -0.34
CA ALA A 45 -6.21 2.70 -1.73
C ALA A 45 -7.70 2.48 -2.03
N VAL A 46 -8.28 1.40 -1.52
CA VAL A 46 -9.69 1.13 -1.71
C VAL A 46 -10.53 2.24 -1.07
N GLU A 47 -10.15 2.70 0.12
CA GLU A 47 -10.87 3.78 0.78
C GLU A 47 -10.80 5.09 0.00
N LEU A 48 -9.63 5.41 -0.54
CA LEU A 48 -9.41 6.70 -1.19
C LEU A 48 -9.92 6.75 -2.62
N PHE A 49 -9.77 5.67 -3.36
CA PHE A 49 -10.07 5.63 -4.79
C PHE A 49 -11.29 4.80 -5.15
N GLN A 50 -11.75 3.98 -4.23
CA GLN A 50 -12.95 3.16 -4.37
C GLN A 50 -12.84 2.15 -5.53
N HIS A 51 -13.53 2.36 -6.63
CA HIS A 51 -13.73 1.31 -7.63
C HIS A 51 -12.57 1.13 -8.60
N ASN A 52 -11.86 2.17 -8.93
CA ASN A 52 -10.89 2.11 -10.03
C ASN A 52 -9.45 2.11 -9.52
N VAL A 53 -9.22 1.52 -8.38
CA VAL A 53 -7.90 1.50 -7.79
C VAL A 53 -7.16 0.22 -8.15
N ARG A 54 -5.87 0.37 -8.41
CA ARG A 54 -4.98 -0.76 -8.60
C ARG A 54 -4.40 -1.15 -7.24
N VAL A 55 -4.58 -2.39 -6.85
CA VAL A 55 -4.10 -2.89 -5.58
C VAL A 55 -3.06 -3.99 -5.79
N ASN A 56 -2.28 -4.27 -4.74
CA ASN A 56 -1.25 -5.32 -4.80
C ASN A 56 -1.84 -6.71 -4.70
N PHE A 57 -2.96 -6.85 -4.00
CA PHE A 57 -3.63 -8.14 -3.80
C PHE A 57 -5.09 -8.03 -4.24
N PRO A 58 -5.35 -8.04 -5.55
CA PRO A 58 -6.72 -7.89 -6.04
C PRO A 58 -7.65 -9.02 -5.61
N GLU A 59 -7.11 -10.21 -5.36
CA GLU A 59 -7.92 -11.33 -4.90
C GLU A 59 -8.53 -11.05 -3.53
N ASP A 60 -7.77 -10.44 -2.63
CA ASP A 60 -8.28 -10.07 -1.31
C ASP A 60 -9.42 -9.08 -1.42
N ARG A 61 -9.29 -8.15 -2.34
CA ARG A 61 -10.32 -7.15 -2.56
C ARG A 61 -11.61 -7.76 -3.07
N GLU A 62 -11.50 -8.74 -3.96
CA GLU A 62 -12.65 -9.35 -4.57
C GLU A 62 -13.48 -10.17 -3.60
N HIS A 63 -12.84 -10.64 -2.53
CA HIS A 63 -13.52 -11.44 -1.52
C HIS A 63 -14.23 -10.60 -0.47
N ALA A 64 -14.07 -9.30 -0.53
CA ALA A 64 -14.68 -8.41 0.47
C ALA A 64 -16.17 -8.21 0.28
#